data_afd04f38af452aa5d96c5833e178d51b
#
_entry.id   afd04f38af452aa5d96c5833e178d51b
#
_cell.length_a   1.000
_cell.length_b   1.000
_cell.length_c   1.000
_cell.angle_alpha   90.00
_cell.angle_beta   90.00
_cell.angle_gamma   90.00
#
_symmetry.space_group_name_H-M   'P 1'
#
loop_
_entity.id
_entity.type
_entity.pdbx_description
1 polymer ?
#
loop_
_entity_poly.entity_id
_entity_poly.type
_entity_poly.pdbx_seq_one_letter_code
_entity_poly.pdbx_strand_id
1 'polypeptide(L)'
;VVSLGNDYIKLTLFPEIGGKIWGAVDKTTGKEFIYNNHVVKFRDIAMRGPWTSGGIEFNFGIIGHAPTSSTPIDYVTRQKPDGSVSCYVSSYELVTRTLWTVEVNLPKDKAYFTTTTTWHNSSSIDQPYYQWMNAGYPAAGNAEFCYPGTNYIGHGGELHSFPLDEQGRDISWYEKNDFGNSKSYHIVGKYNDFYGAYWHDNDFGSIHHAGYDEKLGMKIFLWGLSREGGIWEDLLTDTNGQYIELQSGRMYNQPASNSSLT
;
A
#
# COMPACT_ATOMS: atom_id res chain seq x y z
N VAL A 1 17.84 9.70 0.92
CA VAL A 1 16.86 9.61 -0.19
C VAL A 1 17.51 8.94 -1.39
N VAL A 2 16.83 7.96 -1.99
CA VAL A 2 17.26 7.26 -3.22
C VAL A 2 16.27 7.57 -4.34
N SER A 3 16.80 7.85 -5.55
CA SER A 3 15.97 8.06 -6.74
C SER A 3 16.32 7.02 -7.80
N LEU A 4 15.31 6.30 -8.29
CA LEU A 4 15.40 5.43 -9.46
C LEU A 4 14.65 6.09 -10.62
N GLY A 5 15.17 6.01 -11.83
CA GLY A 5 14.54 6.62 -12.99
C GLY A 5 14.87 5.91 -14.29
N ASN A 6 13.88 5.83 -15.17
CA ASN A 6 14.02 5.52 -16.59
C ASN A 6 13.37 6.64 -17.42
N ASP A 7 13.08 6.41 -18.70
CA ASP A 7 12.47 7.43 -19.55
C ASP A 7 10.99 7.72 -19.19
N TYR A 8 10.31 6.81 -18.51
CA TYR A 8 8.88 6.86 -18.24
C TYR A 8 8.56 7.22 -16.79
N ILE A 9 9.28 6.67 -15.82
CA ILE A 9 8.96 6.76 -14.39
C ILE A 9 10.15 7.26 -13.60
N LYS A 10 9.86 8.03 -12.56
CA LYS A 10 10.80 8.36 -11.49
C LYS A 10 10.23 7.91 -10.15
N LEU A 11 10.98 7.10 -9.41
CA LEU A 11 10.67 6.68 -8.04
C LEU A 11 11.56 7.41 -7.05
N THR A 12 10.99 7.76 -5.91
CA THR A 12 11.72 8.31 -4.77
C THR A 12 11.54 7.40 -3.57
N LEU A 13 12.65 6.88 -3.02
CA LEU A 13 12.64 6.01 -1.85
C LEU A 13 13.32 6.69 -0.66
N PHE A 14 12.80 6.42 0.53
CA PHE A 14 13.34 6.90 1.80
C PHE A 14 13.82 5.74 2.68
N PRO A 15 15.09 5.29 2.56
CA PRO A 15 15.66 4.30 3.47
C PRO A 15 15.62 4.76 4.93
N GLU A 16 15.66 6.06 5.18
CA GLU A 16 15.58 6.66 6.51
C GLU A 16 14.21 6.47 7.19
N ILE A 17 13.18 6.12 6.39
CA ILE A 17 11.80 5.91 6.85
C ILE A 17 11.32 4.58 6.31
N GLY A 18 11.86 3.48 6.84
CA GLY A 18 11.43 2.11 6.55
C GLY A 18 11.61 1.64 5.11
N GLY A 19 12.43 2.32 4.30
CA GLY A 19 12.61 1.96 2.89
C GLY A 19 11.41 2.22 2.00
N LYS A 20 10.47 3.02 2.47
CA LYS A 20 9.23 3.37 1.80
C LYS A 20 9.49 3.97 0.41
N ILE A 21 8.73 3.57 -0.60
CA ILE A 21 8.61 4.35 -1.82
C ILE A 21 7.78 5.58 -1.47
N TRP A 22 8.41 6.75 -1.40
CA TRP A 22 7.75 7.96 -0.95
C TRP A 22 6.84 8.56 -2.01
N GLY A 23 7.23 8.46 -3.28
CA GLY A 23 6.44 8.94 -4.40
C GLY A 23 6.91 8.35 -5.73
N ALA A 24 6.03 8.39 -6.70
CA ALA A 24 6.29 7.98 -8.07
C ALA A 24 5.65 8.96 -9.05
N VAL A 25 6.42 9.35 -10.07
CA VAL A 25 6.01 10.31 -11.10
C VAL A 25 6.04 9.63 -12.45
N ASP A 26 4.96 9.77 -13.22
CA ASP A 26 4.95 9.53 -14.65
C ASP A 26 5.64 10.72 -15.34
N LYS A 27 6.80 10.47 -15.95
CA LYS A 27 7.60 11.51 -16.60
C LYS A 27 7.00 12.02 -17.90
N THR A 28 6.09 11.26 -18.51
CA THR A 28 5.45 11.65 -19.77
C THR A 28 4.39 12.71 -19.55
N THR A 29 3.71 12.66 -18.41
CA THR A 29 2.65 13.60 -18.02
C THR A 29 3.06 14.55 -16.92
N GLY A 30 4.13 14.25 -16.19
CA GLY A 30 4.54 14.95 -14.96
C GLY A 30 3.65 14.66 -13.76
N LYS A 31 2.69 13.73 -13.87
CA LYS A 31 1.75 13.42 -12.78
C LYS A 31 2.36 12.50 -11.74
N GLU A 32 2.16 12.81 -10.47
CA GLU A 32 2.35 11.89 -9.36
C GLU A 32 1.22 10.87 -9.36
N PHE A 33 1.56 9.58 -9.39
CA PHE A 33 0.58 8.50 -9.34
C PHE A 33 0.64 7.68 -8.03
N ILE A 34 1.69 7.87 -7.25
CA ILE A 34 1.74 7.47 -5.84
C ILE A 34 1.67 8.75 -5.02
N TYR A 35 0.77 8.80 -4.05
CA TYR A 35 0.56 9.98 -3.22
C TYR A 35 1.84 10.31 -2.45
N ASN A 36 2.44 11.42 -2.81
CA ASN A 36 3.66 11.97 -2.21
C ASN A 36 3.26 12.94 -1.10
N ASN A 37 3.23 12.48 0.14
CA ASN A 37 2.94 13.35 1.27
C ASN A 37 4.06 14.39 1.46
N HIS A 38 3.72 15.67 1.49
CA HIS A 38 4.68 16.77 1.61
C HIS A 38 5.24 16.93 3.04
N VAL A 39 4.67 16.18 3.99
CA VAL A 39 5.12 16.21 5.39
C VAL A 39 5.44 14.81 5.89
N VAL A 40 6.42 14.71 6.76
CA VAL A 40 6.74 13.50 7.49
C VAL A 40 6.11 13.59 8.88
N LYS A 41 5.03 12.83 9.08
CA LYS A 41 4.34 12.77 10.36
C LYS A 41 4.20 11.30 10.77
N PHE A 42 4.88 10.92 11.83
CA PHE A 42 4.71 9.61 12.43
C PHE A 42 3.47 9.58 13.30
N ARG A 43 2.67 8.54 13.12
CA ARG A 43 1.49 8.28 13.93
C ARG A 43 1.51 6.86 14.45
N ASP A 44 1.18 6.71 15.71
CA ASP A 44 0.88 5.43 16.34
C ASP A 44 -0.61 5.44 16.70
N ILE A 45 -1.42 4.84 15.86
CA ILE A 45 -2.87 4.78 16.02
C ILE A 45 -3.26 3.34 16.36
N ALA A 46 -4.04 3.19 17.42
CA ALA A 46 -4.57 1.92 17.87
C ALA A 46 -3.49 0.86 18.15
N MET A 47 -2.33 1.27 18.66
CA MET A 47 -1.18 0.41 18.97
C MET A 47 -0.72 -0.46 17.79
N ARG A 48 -0.82 0.06 16.57
CA ARG A 48 -0.42 -0.65 15.36
C ARG A 48 0.98 -0.27 14.84
N GLY A 49 1.78 0.33 15.70
CA GLY A 49 3.10 0.84 15.37
C GLY A 49 3.06 2.20 14.66
N PRO A 50 4.19 2.92 14.66
CA PRO A 50 4.30 4.22 14.02
C PRO A 50 4.32 4.07 12.50
N TRP A 51 3.65 4.97 11.80
CA TRP A 51 3.57 4.99 10.34
C TRP A 51 3.45 6.42 9.81
N THR A 52 3.62 6.58 8.52
CA THR A 52 3.43 7.84 7.80
C THR A 52 2.43 7.64 6.66
N SER A 53 1.61 8.64 6.38
CA SER A 53 0.67 8.59 5.26
C SER A 53 1.35 8.74 3.90
N GLY A 54 0.72 8.18 2.86
CA GLY A 54 1.19 8.25 1.49
C GLY A 54 2.35 7.29 1.17
N GLY A 55 2.80 7.31 -0.07
CA GLY A 55 3.84 6.41 -0.55
C GLY A 55 3.43 4.94 -0.57
N ILE A 56 4.41 4.05 -0.71
CA ILE A 56 4.21 2.59 -0.57
C ILE A 56 5.02 2.11 0.64
N GLU A 57 4.31 1.63 1.64
CA GLU A 57 4.86 1.09 2.87
C GLU A 57 4.94 -0.42 2.82
N PHE A 58 6.04 -0.98 3.30
CA PHE A 58 6.27 -2.42 3.39
C PHE A 58 6.20 -2.86 4.85
N ASN A 59 5.24 -3.73 5.16
CA ASN A 59 4.99 -4.20 6.52
C ASN A 59 5.28 -5.69 6.66
N PHE A 60 6.12 -6.01 7.62
CA PHE A 60 6.53 -7.37 7.99
C PHE A 60 6.47 -7.53 9.49
N GLY A 61 6.16 -8.72 9.96
CA GLY A 61 6.05 -8.99 11.40
C GLY A 61 4.63 -9.31 11.82
N ILE A 62 4.34 -9.21 13.09
CA ILE A 62 3.04 -9.57 13.69
C ILE A 62 2.20 -8.36 14.10
N ILE A 63 2.72 -7.17 13.90
CA ILE A 63 2.05 -5.89 14.22
C ILE A 63 1.60 -5.25 12.90
N GLY A 64 0.43 -4.62 12.89
CA GLY A 64 -0.17 -4.03 11.70
C GLY A 64 0.79 -3.14 10.90
N HIS A 65 1.22 -2.00 11.44
CA HIS A 65 2.35 -1.24 10.89
C HIS A 65 3.63 -1.71 11.57
N ALA A 66 4.58 -2.21 10.79
CA ALA A 66 5.82 -2.74 11.35
C ALA A 66 6.64 -1.63 12.02
N PRO A 67 7.30 -1.88 13.17
CA PRO A 67 8.17 -0.89 13.80
C PRO A 67 9.26 -0.34 12.86
N THR A 68 9.70 -1.14 11.91
CA THR A 68 10.69 -0.76 10.89
C THR A 68 10.17 0.28 9.89
N SER A 69 8.86 0.49 9.78
CA SER A 69 8.27 1.48 8.85
C SER A 69 8.58 2.94 9.22
N SER A 70 9.08 3.20 10.42
CA SER A 70 9.43 4.54 10.91
C SER A 70 10.91 4.69 11.27
N THR A 71 11.75 3.72 10.98
CA THR A 71 13.17 3.71 11.32
C THR A 71 14.06 3.66 10.09
N PRO A 72 15.30 4.14 10.18
CA PRO A 72 16.29 3.90 9.13
C PRO A 72 16.53 2.40 8.93
N ILE A 73 16.64 1.99 7.69
CA ILE A 73 16.94 0.61 7.29
C ILE A 73 18.08 0.56 6.28
N ASP A 74 18.66 -0.62 6.13
CA ASP A 74 19.72 -0.84 5.16
C ASP A 74 19.21 -0.80 3.73
N TYR A 75 20.05 -0.29 2.80
CA TYR A 75 19.74 -0.32 1.39
C TYR A 75 20.97 -0.44 0.52
N VAL A 76 20.76 -0.94 -0.70
CA VAL A 76 21.77 -0.94 -1.75
C VAL A 76 21.10 -0.73 -3.11
N THR A 77 21.74 0.04 -3.98
CA THR A 77 21.28 0.23 -5.36
C THR A 77 22.17 -0.54 -6.33
N ARG A 78 21.57 -1.05 -7.40
CA ARG A 78 22.28 -1.77 -8.46
C ARG A 78 21.70 -1.43 -9.83
N GLN A 79 22.60 -1.25 -10.79
CA GLN A 79 22.26 -1.30 -12.20
C GLN A 79 22.53 -2.72 -12.70
N LYS A 80 21.55 -3.32 -13.37
CA LYS A 80 21.65 -4.68 -13.91
C LYS A 80 22.16 -4.67 -15.36
N PRO A 81 22.67 -5.81 -15.87
CA PRO A 81 23.16 -5.89 -17.26
C PRO A 81 22.09 -5.61 -18.33
N ASP A 82 20.81 -5.84 -18.03
CA ASP A 82 19.69 -5.54 -18.90
C ASP A 82 19.33 -4.04 -18.93
N GLY A 83 20.06 -3.22 -18.17
CA GLY A 83 19.86 -1.79 -18.03
C GLY A 83 18.79 -1.39 -17.04
N SER A 84 18.11 -2.34 -16.39
CA SER A 84 17.21 -2.03 -15.27
C SER A 84 17.99 -1.54 -14.04
N VAL A 85 17.31 -0.81 -13.17
CA VAL A 85 17.87 -0.33 -11.91
C VAL A 85 17.05 -0.82 -10.74
N SER A 86 17.73 -1.25 -9.67
CA SER A 86 17.08 -1.75 -8.46
C SER A 86 17.57 -1.01 -7.24
N CYS A 87 16.67 -0.84 -6.27
CA CYS A 87 16.99 -0.54 -4.89
C CYS A 87 16.51 -1.71 -4.03
N TYR A 88 17.39 -2.28 -3.27
CA TYR A 88 17.08 -3.29 -2.25
C TYR A 88 17.02 -2.58 -0.92
N VAL A 89 15.91 -2.72 -0.21
CA VAL A 89 15.74 -2.24 1.15
C VAL A 89 15.54 -3.45 2.06
N SER A 90 16.16 -3.44 3.23
CA SER A 90 16.18 -4.62 4.10
C SER A 90 16.28 -4.23 5.56
N SER A 91 15.63 -5.01 6.41
CA SER A 91 15.76 -4.86 7.85
C SER A 91 15.54 -6.18 8.58
N TYR A 92 16.09 -6.26 9.77
CA TYR A 92 15.86 -7.35 10.70
C TYR A 92 14.67 -7.00 11.58
N GLU A 93 13.63 -7.82 11.55
CA GLU A 93 12.46 -7.66 12.40
C GLU A 93 12.78 -8.25 13.80
N LEU A 94 12.82 -7.38 14.80
CA LEU A 94 13.33 -7.75 16.14
C LEU A 94 12.38 -8.66 16.92
N VAL A 95 11.07 -8.56 16.70
CA VAL A 95 10.07 -9.34 17.45
C VAL A 95 10.11 -10.80 17.02
N THR A 96 10.09 -11.08 15.74
CA THR A 96 10.13 -12.42 15.17
C THR A 96 11.54 -12.90 14.85
N ARG A 97 12.54 -12.03 14.93
CA ARG A 97 13.94 -12.32 14.57
C ARG A 97 14.09 -12.84 13.13
N THR A 98 13.31 -12.27 12.23
CA THR A 98 13.34 -12.60 10.82
C THR A 98 13.95 -11.47 10.00
N LEU A 99 14.52 -11.79 8.85
CA LEU A 99 15.07 -10.82 7.91
C LEU A 99 14.13 -10.67 6.73
N TRP A 100 13.77 -9.45 6.40
CA TRP A 100 13.03 -9.17 5.16
C TRP A 100 13.85 -8.29 4.23
N THR A 101 13.65 -8.49 2.95
CA THR A 101 14.25 -7.68 1.89
C THR A 101 13.20 -7.43 0.82
N VAL A 102 13.09 -6.19 0.37
CA VAL A 102 12.28 -5.82 -0.79
C VAL A 102 13.21 -5.27 -1.87
N GLU A 103 13.19 -5.89 -3.03
CA GLU A 103 13.75 -5.32 -4.24
C GLU A 103 12.68 -4.45 -4.92
N VAL A 104 12.97 -3.18 -5.11
CA VAL A 104 12.21 -2.29 -5.99
C VAL A 104 13.00 -2.21 -7.30
N ASN A 105 12.47 -2.82 -8.36
CA ASN A 105 13.13 -2.86 -9.66
C ASN A 105 12.36 -2.00 -10.67
N LEU A 106 13.11 -1.16 -11.39
CA LEU A 106 12.60 -0.34 -12.48
C LEU A 106 13.24 -0.81 -13.80
N PRO A 107 12.49 -1.50 -14.67
CA PRO A 107 12.95 -1.87 -15.99
C PRO A 107 13.34 -0.65 -16.83
N LYS A 108 14.32 -0.80 -17.72
CA LYS A 108 14.86 0.31 -18.50
C LYS A 108 13.81 1.00 -19.38
N ASP A 109 12.93 0.22 -19.99
CA ASP A 109 12.05 0.65 -21.10
C ASP A 109 10.56 0.43 -20.82
N LYS A 110 10.15 0.41 -19.54
CA LYS A 110 8.76 0.15 -19.14
C LYS A 110 8.21 1.25 -18.23
N ALA A 111 6.91 1.49 -18.36
CA ALA A 111 6.15 2.41 -17.52
C ALA A 111 5.57 1.70 -16.27
N TYR A 112 6.31 0.78 -15.70
CA TYR A 112 5.98 0.13 -14.42
C TYR A 112 7.25 -0.21 -13.65
N PHE A 113 7.10 -0.46 -12.37
CA PHE A 113 8.13 -1.02 -11.51
C PHE A 113 7.59 -2.29 -10.83
N THR A 114 8.49 -3.14 -10.37
CA THR A 114 8.13 -4.35 -9.62
C THR A 114 8.69 -4.30 -8.22
N THR A 115 8.00 -4.94 -7.30
CA THR A 115 8.51 -5.23 -5.95
C THR A 115 8.60 -6.74 -5.77
N THR A 116 9.76 -7.22 -5.36
CA THR A 116 9.97 -8.63 -5.01
C THR A 116 10.38 -8.71 -3.55
N THR A 117 9.60 -9.44 -2.77
CA THR A 117 9.83 -9.58 -1.34
C THR A 117 10.44 -10.95 -1.04
N THR A 118 11.50 -10.94 -0.25
CA THR A 118 12.07 -12.14 0.38
C THR A 118 11.95 -11.99 1.88
N TRP A 119 11.38 -12.99 2.53
CA TRP A 119 11.34 -13.08 3.98
C TRP A 119 12.04 -14.35 4.43
N HIS A 120 13.05 -14.19 5.26
CA HIS A 120 13.89 -15.26 5.74
C HIS A 120 13.75 -15.42 7.26
N ASN A 121 13.31 -16.61 7.70
CA ASN A 121 13.33 -16.98 9.10
C ASN A 121 14.72 -17.51 9.45
N SER A 122 15.51 -16.70 10.17
CA SER A 122 16.84 -17.06 10.64
C SER A 122 16.83 -17.72 12.03
N SER A 123 15.67 -17.88 12.63
CA SER A 123 15.53 -18.55 13.93
C SER A 123 15.41 -20.08 13.76
N SER A 124 15.60 -20.82 14.85
CA SER A 124 15.48 -22.28 14.85
C SER A 124 14.05 -22.80 15.08
N ILE A 125 13.08 -21.90 15.15
CA ILE A 125 11.67 -22.21 15.41
C ILE A 125 10.79 -21.52 14.36
N ASP A 126 9.59 -22.04 14.17
CA ASP A 126 8.59 -21.37 13.33
C ASP A 126 8.24 -20.01 13.93
N GLN A 127 8.14 -19.01 13.06
CA GLN A 127 7.79 -17.65 13.44
C GLN A 127 6.43 -17.27 12.85
N PRO A 128 5.56 -16.63 13.62
CA PRO A 128 4.38 -16.02 13.06
C PRO A 128 4.82 -14.92 12.11
N TYR A 129 4.13 -14.79 10.97
CA TYR A 129 4.40 -13.69 10.08
C TYR A 129 3.12 -13.05 9.56
N TYR A 130 3.19 -11.77 9.30
CA TYR A 130 2.16 -10.99 8.66
C TYR A 130 2.83 -10.08 7.62
N GLN A 131 2.36 -10.14 6.38
CA GLN A 131 2.92 -9.34 5.30
C GLN A 131 1.81 -8.62 4.55
N TRP A 132 1.96 -7.32 4.43
CA TRP A 132 1.12 -6.49 3.59
C TRP A 132 1.87 -5.26 3.09
N MET A 133 1.44 -4.76 1.95
CA MET A 133 1.95 -3.55 1.33
C MET A 133 0.82 -2.53 1.29
N ASN A 134 1.13 -1.31 1.71
CA ASN A 134 0.18 -0.21 1.76
C ASN A 134 0.60 0.85 0.75
N ALA A 135 -0.16 1.02 -0.32
CA ALA A 135 0.13 1.99 -1.36
C ALA A 135 -0.88 3.14 -1.34
N GLY A 136 -0.40 4.35 -1.06
CA GLY A 136 -1.19 5.57 -1.10
C GLY A 136 -1.34 6.12 -2.52
N TYR A 137 -2.54 6.54 -2.88
CA TYR A 137 -2.85 7.19 -4.15
C TYR A 137 -3.60 8.49 -3.92
N PRO A 138 -3.45 9.50 -4.78
CA PRO A 138 -4.25 10.72 -4.67
C PRO A 138 -5.74 10.38 -4.77
N ALA A 139 -6.53 10.81 -3.80
CA ALA A 139 -7.98 10.73 -3.88
C ALA A 139 -8.49 11.93 -4.70
N ALA A 140 -9.35 11.68 -5.67
CA ALA A 140 -9.94 12.71 -6.50
C ALA A 140 -11.40 12.36 -6.82
N GLY A 141 -12.20 13.39 -7.09
CA GLY A 141 -13.66 13.34 -7.15
C GLY A 141 -14.27 12.13 -7.83
N ASN A 142 -13.83 11.75 -9.03
CA ASN A 142 -14.35 10.58 -9.71
C ASN A 142 -13.33 9.45 -9.90
N ALA A 143 -12.56 9.17 -8.89
CA ALA A 143 -11.76 7.94 -8.84
C ALA A 143 -12.68 6.71 -8.66
N GLU A 144 -12.51 5.73 -9.54
CA GLU A 144 -13.19 4.44 -9.50
C GLU A 144 -12.24 3.34 -9.06
N PHE A 145 -12.63 2.55 -8.07
CA PHE A 145 -11.87 1.39 -7.60
C PHE A 145 -12.14 0.18 -8.50
N CYS A 146 -11.17 -0.16 -9.32
CA CYS A 146 -11.24 -1.28 -10.25
C CYS A 146 -10.84 -2.58 -9.55
N TYR A 147 -11.73 -3.12 -8.75
CA TYR A 147 -11.53 -4.35 -7.99
C TYR A 147 -12.51 -5.43 -8.47
N PRO A 148 -12.03 -6.45 -9.19
CA PRO A 148 -12.87 -7.58 -9.57
C PRO A 148 -13.28 -8.39 -8.34
N GLY A 149 -14.48 -8.15 -7.85
CA GLY A 149 -15.03 -8.82 -6.68
C GLY A 149 -16.54 -8.66 -6.61
N THR A 150 -17.19 -9.40 -5.71
CA THR A 150 -18.63 -9.36 -5.52
C THR A 150 -19.02 -9.03 -4.09
N ASN A 151 -18.06 -9.09 -3.19
CA ASN A 151 -18.24 -8.86 -1.77
C ASN A 151 -16.99 -8.20 -1.17
N TYR A 152 -17.11 -7.66 0.02
CA TYR A 152 -15.98 -7.31 0.85
C TYR A 152 -16.15 -7.84 2.28
N ILE A 153 -15.03 -8.07 2.93
CA ILE A 153 -14.95 -8.37 4.36
C ILE A 153 -14.58 -7.08 5.07
N GLY A 154 -15.39 -6.67 6.05
CA GLY A 154 -15.11 -5.54 6.92
C GLY A 154 -14.07 -5.86 7.99
N HIS A 155 -13.68 -4.87 8.78
CA HIS A 155 -12.68 -5.04 9.86
C HIS A 155 -13.10 -6.01 10.95
N GLY A 156 -14.40 -6.17 11.19
CA GLY A 156 -14.95 -7.12 12.15
C GLY A 156 -15.04 -8.56 11.63
N GLY A 157 -14.72 -8.78 10.34
CA GLY A 157 -14.84 -10.08 9.68
C GLY A 157 -16.21 -10.35 9.06
N GLU A 158 -17.12 -9.37 9.10
CA GLU A 158 -18.45 -9.43 8.49
C GLU A 158 -18.37 -9.33 6.96
N LEU A 159 -19.24 -10.06 6.27
CA LEU A 159 -19.33 -10.09 4.81
C LEU A 159 -20.43 -9.13 4.33
N HIS A 160 -20.08 -8.30 3.37
CA HIS A 160 -20.96 -7.30 2.74
C HIS A 160 -20.93 -7.41 1.23
N SER A 161 -21.95 -6.86 0.56
CA SER A 161 -22.00 -6.77 -0.90
C SER A 161 -21.03 -5.72 -1.44
N PHE A 162 -20.49 -5.95 -2.63
CA PHE A 162 -19.65 -5.03 -3.40
C PHE A 162 -19.93 -5.21 -4.90
N PRO A 163 -19.95 -4.17 -5.75
CA PRO A 163 -19.72 -2.76 -5.40
C PRO A 163 -20.92 -2.04 -4.79
N LEU A 164 -22.12 -2.60 -4.88
CA LEU A 164 -23.33 -2.02 -4.27
C LEU A 164 -23.44 -2.43 -2.80
N ASP A 165 -23.47 -1.43 -1.93
CA ASP A 165 -23.69 -1.65 -0.49
C ASP A 165 -25.19 -1.89 -0.18
N GLU A 166 -25.51 -2.13 1.09
CA GLU A 166 -26.86 -2.40 1.57
C GLU A 166 -27.81 -1.21 1.39
N GLN A 167 -27.31 -0.01 1.16
CA GLN A 167 -28.05 1.20 0.85
C GLN A 167 -28.21 1.45 -0.65
N GLY A 168 -27.67 0.55 -1.49
CA GLY A 168 -27.68 0.69 -2.94
C GLY A 168 -26.69 1.71 -3.49
N ARG A 169 -25.70 2.13 -2.69
CA ARG A 169 -24.63 3.02 -3.15
C ARG A 169 -23.54 2.19 -3.82
N ASP A 170 -23.02 2.66 -4.94
CA ASP A 170 -21.87 2.07 -5.61
C ASP A 170 -20.59 2.58 -4.95
N ILE A 171 -20.09 1.85 -3.96
CA ILE A 171 -18.89 2.19 -3.18
C ILE A 171 -17.58 1.94 -3.92
N SER A 172 -17.62 1.46 -5.17
CA SER A 172 -16.45 1.47 -6.03
C SER A 172 -16.07 2.88 -6.49
N TRP A 173 -16.96 3.86 -6.37
CA TRP A 173 -16.69 5.26 -6.63
C TRP A 173 -16.29 5.98 -5.35
N TYR A 174 -15.13 6.64 -5.36
CA TYR A 174 -14.61 7.37 -4.18
C TYR A 174 -15.65 8.34 -3.63
N GLU A 175 -16.29 9.13 -4.48
CA GLU A 175 -17.32 10.14 -4.10
C GLU A 175 -18.57 9.56 -3.43
N LYS A 176 -18.81 8.26 -3.49
CA LYS A 176 -19.95 7.59 -2.85
C LYS A 176 -19.65 7.12 -1.43
N ASN A 177 -18.43 7.31 -0.95
CA ASN A 177 -17.98 6.85 0.36
C ASN A 177 -18.20 7.91 1.46
N ASP A 178 -19.41 8.46 1.53
CA ASP A 178 -19.81 9.40 2.57
C ASP A 178 -20.24 8.65 3.85
N PHE A 179 -19.29 8.45 4.72
CA PHE A 179 -19.43 7.84 6.05
C PHE A 179 -18.46 8.50 7.04
N GLY A 180 -18.65 8.22 8.35
CA GLY A 180 -17.74 8.72 9.39
C GLY A 180 -16.42 7.96 9.47
N ASN A 181 -15.35 8.63 9.93
CA ASN A 181 -14.02 8.06 10.19
C ASN A 181 -13.39 7.36 8.97
N SER A 182 -13.08 6.07 9.06
CA SER A 182 -12.40 5.31 8.03
C SER A 182 -13.06 3.95 7.78
N LYS A 183 -12.86 3.41 6.59
CA LYS A 183 -13.27 2.04 6.24
C LYS A 183 -12.18 1.29 5.51
N SER A 184 -12.24 -0.04 5.67
CA SER A 184 -11.48 -0.99 4.89
C SER A 184 -12.42 -1.95 4.20
N TYR A 185 -12.24 -2.10 2.91
CA TYR A 185 -12.93 -3.07 2.08
C TYR A 185 -11.93 -4.14 1.64
N HIS A 186 -11.94 -5.31 2.28
CA HIS A 186 -11.18 -6.47 1.83
C HIS A 186 -11.98 -7.18 0.73
N ILE A 187 -11.67 -6.91 -0.52
CA ILE A 187 -12.45 -7.37 -1.67
C ILE A 187 -12.25 -8.86 -1.90
N VAL A 188 -13.37 -9.58 -2.05
CA VAL A 188 -13.43 -11.03 -2.26
C VAL A 188 -14.46 -11.40 -3.32
N GLY A 189 -14.58 -12.70 -3.63
CA GLY A 189 -15.62 -13.25 -4.50
C GLY A 189 -15.21 -13.44 -5.96
N LYS A 190 -13.99 -13.08 -6.34
CA LYS A 190 -13.41 -13.35 -7.65
C LYS A 190 -11.96 -13.78 -7.52
N TYR A 191 -11.58 -14.75 -8.33
CA TYR A 191 -10.20 -15.12 -8.55
C TYR A 191 -9.62 -14.19 -9.62
N ASN A 192 -8.63 -13.37 -9.27
CA ASN A 192 -8.04 -12.42 -10.21
C ASN A 192 -6.58 -12.11 -9.83
N ASP A 193 -5.82 -11.58 -10.78
CA ASP A 193 -4.40 -11.24 -10.65
C ASP A 193 -4.13 -9.72 -10.68
N PHE A 194 -5.17 -8.88 -10.67
CA PHE A 194 -5.02 -7.43 -10.68
C PHE A 194 -6.09 -6.73 -9.86
N TYR A 195 -5.80 -5.52 -9.45
CA TYR A 195 -6.72 -4.49 -8.99
C TYR A 195 -6.10 -3.10 -9.20
N GLY A 196 -6.88 -2.05 -9.06
CA GLY A 196 -6.37 -0.70 -9.22
C GLY A 196 -7.42 0.37 -9.02
N ALA A 197 -7.10 1.57 -9.49
CA ALA A 197 -8.04 2.67 -9.57
C ALA A 197 -7.87 3.43 -10.88
N TYR A 198 -8.97 4.01 -11.35
CA TYR A 198 -9.01 4.84 -12.53
C TYR A 198 -9.60 6.21 -12.21
N TRP A 199 -8.91 7.26 -12.60
CA TRP A 199 -9.33 8.65 -12.40
C TRP A 199 -9.91 9.19 -13.71
N HIS A 200 -11.22 9.22 -13.79
CA HIS A 200 -11.95 9.60 -15.03
C HIS A 200 -11.69 11.03 -15.47
N ASP A 201 -11.51 11.97 -14.53
CA ASP A 201 -11.20 13.38 -14.86
C ASP A 201 -9.84 13.55 -15.53
N ASN A 202 -8.93 12.61 -15.32
CA ASN A 202 -7.56 12.69 -15.77
C ASN A 202 -7.24 11.72 -16.90
N ASP A 203 -8.18 10.83 -17.25
CA ASP A 203 -7.95 9.71 -18.17
C ASP A 203 -6.67 8.93 -17.79
N PHE A 204 -6.57 8.58 -16.52
CA PHE A 204 -5.38 7.97 -15.93
C PHE A 204 -5.76 6.85 -14.99
N GLY A 205 -5.00 5.76 -15.00
CA GLY A 205 -5.19 4.63 -14.09
C GLY A 205 -3.89 4.07 -13.57
N SER A 206 -3.98 3.42 -12.42
CA SER A 206 -2.89 2.66 -11.83
C SER A 206 -3.36 1.25 -11.48
N ILE A 207 -2.57 0.26 -11.86
CA ILE A 207 -2.89 -1.15 -11.65
C ILE A 207 -1.77 -1.81 -10.85
N HIS A 208 -2.17 -2.54 -9.79
CA HIS A 208 -1.32 -3.51 -9.13
C HIS A 208 -1.60 -4.89 -9.72
N HIS A 209 -0.55 -5.58 -10.16
CA HIS A 209 -0.62 -6.92 -10.71
C HIS A 209 0.32 -7.86 -9.93
N ALA A 210 -0.23 -9.00 -9.52
CA ALA A 210 0.52 -10.12 -8.94
C ALA A 210 -0.34 -11.38 -9.06
N GLY A 211 0.27 -12.56 -8.99
CA GLY A 211 -0.49 -13.81 -8.93
C GLY A 211 -1.49 -13.78 -7.77
N TYR A 212 -2.65 -14.39 -7.96
CA TYR A 212 -3.71 -14.38 -6.94
C TYR A 212 -3.20 -14.84 -5.57
N ASP A 213 -2.47 -15.94 -5.53
CA ASP A 213 -1.96 -16.52 -4.28
C ASP A 213 -0.90 -15.65 -3.59
N GLU A 214 -0.32 -14.68 -4.31
CA GLU A 214 0.65 -13.72 -3.76
C GLU A 214 -0.01 -12.50 -3.13
N LYS A 215 -1.27 -12.23 -3.47
CA LYS A 215 -1.99 -11.03 -3.03
C LYS A 215 -3.42 -11.31 -2.58
N LEU A 216 -3.64 -12.35 -1.81
CA LEU A 216 -4.96 -12.71 -1.27
C LEU A 216 -5.68 -11.54 -0.56
N GLY A 217 -4.92 -10.71 0.14
CA GLY A 217 -5.43 -9.53 0.84
C GLY A 217 -5.51 -8.31 -0.05
N MET A 218 -6.42 -8.27 -0.99
CA MET A 218 -6.73 -7.07 -1.79
C MET A 218 -7.65 -6.16 -1.00
N LYS A 219 -7.16 -5.00 -0.60
CA LYS A 219 -7.93 -4.10 0.28
C LYS A 219 -7.91 -2.66 -0.23
N ILE A 220 -9.07 -2.01 -0.14
CA ILE A 220 -9.21 -0.56 -0.22
C ILE A 220 -9.31 -0.03 1.20
N PHE A 221 -8.49 0.96 1.55
CA PHE A 221 -8.67 1.76 2.76
C PHE A 221 -8.88 3.22 2.36
N LEU A 222 -9.82 3.89 3.03
CA LEU A 222 -10.05 5.31 2.83
C LEU A 222 -10.59 5.97 4.09
N TRP A 223 -10.28 7.23 4.24
CA TRP A 223 -10.99 8.13 5.14
C TRP A 223 -12.34 8.49 4.52
N GLY A 224 -13.40 8.49 5.32
CA GLY A 224 -14.73 8.88 4.85
C GLY A 224 -14.79 10.34 4.44
N LEU A 225 -15.72 10.67 3.53
CA LEU A 225 -15.90 12.03 3.04
C LEU A 225 -16.60 12.95 4.06
N SER A 226 -16.94 12.44 5.23
CA SER A 226 -17.45 13.23 6.34
C SER A 226 -16.39 14.16 6.92
N ARG A 227 -16.84 15.12 7.75
CA ARG A 227 -15.94 16.00 8.50
C ARG A 227 -14.93 15.21 9.35
N GLU A 228 -15.34 14.08 9.92
CA GLU A 228 -14.47 13.26 10.76
C GLU A 228 -13.32 12.66 9.96
N GLY A 229 -13.59 12.12 8.77
CA GLY A 229 -12.55 11.63 7.85
C GLY A 229 -11.60 12.74 7.42
N GLY A 230 -12.13 13.92 7.05
CA GLY A 230 -11.32 15.07 6.65
C GLY A 230 -10.38 15.57 7.76
N ILE A 231 -10.82 15.53 9.04
CA ILE A 231 -9.94 15.88 10.17
C ILE A 231 -8.74 14.96 10.27
N TRP A 232 -8.93 13.64 10.03
CA TRP A 232 -7.83 12.68 10.03
C TRP A 232 -6.86 12.92 8.88
N GLU A 233 -7.37 13.17 7.68
CA GLU A 233 -6.52 13.50 6.53
C GLU A 233 -5.71 14.77 6.75
N ASP A 234 -6.33 15.83 7.21
CA ASP A 234 -5.66 17.10 7.53
C ASP A 234 -4.57 16.92 8.59
N LEU A 235 -4.88 16.13 9.64
CA LEU A 235 -3.92 15.82 10.69
C LEU A 235 -2.68 15.07 10.16
N LEU A 236 -2.86 14.19 9.18
CA LEU A 236 -1.82 13.32 8.63
C LEU A 236 -1.03 13.98 7.51
N THR A 237 -1.56 15.01 6.86
CA THR A 237 -1.01 15.58 5.63
C THR A 237 -0.76 17.09 5.69
N ASP A 238 -1.06 17.76 6.81
CA ASP A 238 -1.06 19.24 6.93
C ASP A 238 -1.89 19.89 5.83
N THR A 239 -3.09 19.37 5.58
CA THR A 239 -4.01 19.86 4.54
C THR A 239 -3.50 19.69 3.10
N ASN A 240 -2.53 18.81 2.89
CA ASN A 240 -1.96 18.56 1.56
C ASN A 240 -2.87 17.70 0.65
N GLY A 241 -4.09 17.50 1.03
CA GLY A 241 -5.09 16.81 0.22
C GLY A 241 -5.48 15.42 0.73
N GLN A 242 -6.43 14.85 0.01
CA GLN A 242 -7.01 13.55 0.31
C GLN A 242 -6.24 12.43 -0.40
N TYR A 243 -6.22 11.27 0.23
CA TYR A 243 -5.61 10.08 -0.33
C TYR A 243 -6.42 8.82 0.00
N ILE A 244 -6.25 7.82 -0.80
CA ILE A 244 -6.77 6.46 -0.62
C ILE A 244 -5.59 5.50 -0.54
N GLU A 245 -5.82 4.32 0.01
CA GLU A 245 -4.82 3.27 0.04
C GLU A 245 -5.34 2.04 -0.69
N LEU A 246 -4.59 1.60 -1.70
CA LEU A 246 -4.79 0.34 -2.37
C LEU A 246 -3.76 -0.63 -1.82
N GLN A 247 -4.21 -1.58 -1.02
CA GLN A 247 -3.34 -2.43 -0.24
C GLN A 247 -3.35 -3.86 -0.76
N SER A 248 -2.23 -4.54 -0.67
CA SER A 248 -2.09 -5.96 -0.96
C SER A 248 -1.27 -6.67 0.09
N GLY A 249 -1.43 -7.97 0.16
CA GLY A 249 -0.67 -8.83 1.05
C GLY A 249 -1.11 -10.27 0.94
N ARG A 250 -0.40 -11.15 1.59
CA ARG A 250 -0.76 -12.58 1.60
C ARG A 250 -1.91 -12.89 2.55
N MET A 251 -2.36 -11.91 3.34
CA MET A 251 -3.37 -12.08 4.37
C MET A 251 -4.48 -11.04 4.27
N TYR A 252 -5.70 -11.44 4.61
CA TYR A 252 -6.87 -10.55 4.59
C TYR A 252 -6.90 -9.58 5.74
N ASN A 253 -6.42 -9.95 6.91
CA ASN A 253 -6.71 -9.21 8.12
C ASN A 253 -5.43 -8.77 8.84
N GLN A 254 -5.43 -7.54 9.35
CA GLN A 254 -4.36 -6.95 10.13
C GLN A 254 -4.27 -7.38 11.60
N PRO A 255 -5.33 -7.87 12.29
CA PRO A 255 -5.17 -8.29 13.68
C PRO A 255 -4.18 -9.45 13.80
N ALA A 256 -3.19 -9.29 14.66
CA ALA A 256 -2.18 -10.30 14.96
C ALA A 256 -2.76 -11.64 15.43
N SER A 257 -3.97 -11.61 15.99
CA SER A 257 -4.68 -12.82 16.43
C SER A 257 -5.04 -13.80 15.30
N ASN A 258 -5.03 -13.34 14.04
CA ASN A 258 -5.41 -14.16 12.89
C ASN A 258 -4.22 -14.49 11.98
N SER A 259 -3.01 -14.11 12.37
CA SER A 259 -1.80 -14.26 11.57
C SER A 259 -0.91 -15.40 12.07
N SER A 260 -1.50 -16.56 12.36
CA SER A 260 -0.71 -17.77 12.56
C SER A 260 -0.41 -18.41 11.22
N LEU A 261 0.84 -18.36 10.82
CA LEU A 261 1.39 -19.23 9.79
C LEU A 261 2.28 -20.26 10.48
N THR A 262 1.91 -21.49 10.31
CA THR A 262 2.73 -22.67 10.59
C THR A 262 3.82 -22.82 9.55
#